data_9e8b7f904aa1920a7f716e3e783bb076
#
_entry.id   9e8b7f904aa1920a7f716e3e783bb076
#
_cell.length_a   1.000
_cell.length_b   1.000
_cell.length_c   1.000
_cell.angle_alpha   90.00
_cell.angle_beta   90.00
_cell.angle_gamma   90.00
#
_symmetry.space_group_name_H-M   'P 1'
#
loop_
_entity.id
_entity.type
_entity.pdbx_description
1 polymer ?
#
loop_
_entity_poly.entity_id
_entity_poly.type
_entity_poly.pdbx_seq_one_letter_code
_entity_poly.pdbx_strand_id
1 'polypeptide(L)'
;FGSQYLVMRLLYADENPDGSGDLQALGFGEYEENLFYRLRAVPTGLSVIAGPTGSGKSTTLQRNMIKLLQEKNYEINLITVEDPPEYPIPGARQMPVTNANTEEEKAEMFTKALSAALRSDPDVMMVGETRALATAELTFKGALSGHGVWTTLHANSAPAIITRLRDMGIQPYMLADPELVKGLISQRLFRKLCPHCRVSVKERLNDPAVKRLKIALG
;
A
#
# COMPACT_ATOMS: atom_id res chain seq x y z
N PHE A 1 -11.39 28.93 -29.56
CA PHE A 1 -10.06 29.04 -28.94
C PHE A 1 -9.98 27.96 -27.86
N GLY A 2 -9.27 26.84 -28.15
CA GLY A 2 -9.00 25.79 -27.15
C GLY A 2 -7.91 26.23 -26.19
N SER A 3 -8.22 26.33 -24.90
CA SER A 3 -7.20 26.53 -23.88
C SER A 3 -6.44 25.22 -23.68
N GLN A 4 -5.12 25.25 -23.78
CA GLN A 4 -4.28 24.11 -23.43
C GLN A 4 -3.96 24.18 -21.93
N TYR A 5 -4.20 23.09 -21.21
CA TYR A 5 -3.89 22.97 -19.80
C TYR A 5 -2.73 21.97 -19.64
N LEU A 6 -1.71 22.35 -18.90
CA LEU A 6 -0.66 21.44 -18.45
C LEU A 6 -0.84 21.20 -16.96
N VAL A 7 -1.10 19.94 -16.60
CA VAL A 7 -1.16 19.52 -15.20
C VAL A 7 0.11 18.72 -14.92
N MET A 8 0.92 19.19 -13.97
CA MET A 8 2.10 18.50 -13.51
C MET A 8 1.93 18.07 -12.07
N ARG A 9 2.15 16.80 -11.78
CA ARG A 9 2.29 16.28 -10.43
C ARG A 9 3.78 16.26 -10.07
N LEU A 10 4.17 17.13 -9.15
CA LEU A 10 5.53 17.11 -8.62
C LEU A 10 5.63 16.00 -7.59
N LEU A 11 6.48 15.03 -7.87
CA LEU A 11 6.86 14.01 -6.90
C LEU A 11 8.14 14.51 -6.22
N TYR A 12 8.06 14.70 -4.90
CA TYR A 12 9.27 15.01 -4.14
C TYR A 12 10.12 13.74 -4.09
N ALA A 13 11.38 13.86 -4.45
CA ALA A 13 12.34 12.81 -4.18
C ALA A 13 12.33 12.55 -2.66
N ASP A 14 12.34 11.29 -2.30
CA ASP A 14 12.35 10.90 -0.89
C ASP A 14 13.57 11.53 -0.21
N GLU A 15 13.36 12.35 0.80
CA GLU A 15 14.44 13.01 1.55
C GLU A 15 15.28 12.02 2.38
N ASN A 16 15.05 10.74 2.20
CA ASN A 16 15.78 9.67 2.88
C ASN A 16 16.86 9.09 1.94
N PRO A 17 18.04 9.74 1.83
CA PRO A 17 19.08 9.39 0.86
C PRO A 17 19.71 8.00 1.10
N ASP A 18 19.49 7.41 2.25
CA ASP A 18 20.00 6.09 2.64
C ASP A 18 19.08 4.92 2.23
N GLY A 19 17.94 5.21 1.57
CA GLY A 19 17.03 4.17 1.07
C GLY A 19 16.49 3.25 2.17
N SER A 20 16.49 3.73 3.42
CA SER A 20 16.01 2.92 4.54
C SER A 20 14.52 2.64 4.38
N GLY A 21 14.12 1.39 4.44
CA GLY A 21 12.72 0.96 4.50
C GLY A 21 12.08 1.27 5.86
N ASP A 22 12.53 2.31 6.55
CA ASP A 22 12.10 2.63 7.91
C ASP A 22 10.67 3.15 7.94
N LEU A 23 9.76 2.33 8.47
CA LEU A 23 8.36 2.68 8.69
C LEU A 23 8.18 3.64 9.88
N GLN A 24 9.10 3.63 10.86
CA GLN A 24 9.04 4.54 12.01
C GLN A 24 9.24 5.99 11.56
N ALA A 25 10.05 6.24 10.53
CA ALA A 25 10.20 7.55 9.91
C ALA A 25 8.88 8.09 9.34
N LEU A 26 7.96 7.20 8.92
CA LEU A 26 6.61 7.55 8.49
C LEU A 26 5.63 7.78 9.66
N GLY A 27 6.06 7.54 10.90
CA GLY A 27 5.25 7.74 12.10
C GLY A 27 4.54 6.50 12.62
N PHE A 28 4.89 5.30 12.10
CA PHE A 28 4.42 4.04 12.68
C PHE A 28 5.11 3.80 14.03
N GLY A 29 4.36 3.25 14.98
CA GLY A 29 4.93 2.81 16.25
C GLY A 29 5.57 1.43 16.15
N GLU A 30 6.25 1.02 17.21
CA GLU A 30 6.88 -0.29 17.29
C GLU A 30 5.88 -1.45 17.12
N TYR A 31 4.65 -1.27 17.63
CA TYR A 31 3.59 -2.27 17.49
C TYR A 31 3.20 -2.48 16.02
N GLU A 32 2.95 -1.40 15.29
CA GLU A 32 2.59 -1.45 13.87
C GLU A 32 3.76 -2.01 13.03
N GLU A 33 4.99 -1.61 13.33
CA GLU A 33 6.17 -2.16 12.65
C GLU A 33 6.30 -3.67 12.86
N ASN A 34 6.08 -4.15 14.06
CA ASN A 34 6.06 -5.58 14.35
C ASN A 34 4.96 -6.33 13.57
N LEU A 35 3.79 -5.71 13.36
CA LEU A 35 2.74 -6.30 12.51
C LEU A 35 3.20 -6.39 11.04
N PHE A 36 3.79 -5.33 10.50
CA PHE A 36 4.36 -5.35 9.15
C PHE A 36 5.48 -6.40 9.01
N TYR A 37 6.38 -6.49 9.99
CA TYR A 37 7.43 -7.51 10.03
C TYR A 37 6.84 -8.92 9.95
N ARG A 38 5.82 -9.21 10.76
CA ARG A 38 5.15 -10.52 10.75
C ARG A 38 4.52 -10.83 9.39
N LEU A 39 3.94 -9.85 8.72
CA LEU A 39 3.39 -10.01 7.36
C LEU A 39 4.49 -10.22 6.32
N ARG A 40 5.63 -9.54 6.43
CA ARG A 40 6.79 -9.75 5.55
C ARG A 40 7.47 -11.11 5.76
N ALA A 41 7.40 -11.65 6.97
CA ALA A 41 7.96 -12.96 7.29
C ALA A 41 7.18 -14.11 6.64
N VAL A 42 5.90 -13.90 6.31
CA VAL A 42 5.08 -14.91 5.62
C VAL A 42 5.36 -14.87 4.13
N PRO A 43 5.83 -15.97 3.51
CA PRO A 43 6.28 -15.96 2.11
C PRO A 43 5.14 -15.93 1.10
N THR A 44 3.91 -16.28 1.51
CA THR A 44 2.77 -16.45 0.59
C THR A 44 1.53 -15.72 1.09
N GLY A 45 0.61 -15.46 0.18
CA GLY A 45 -0.68 -14.86 0.50
C GLY A 45 -0.75 -13.35 0.24
N LEU A 46 -1.90 -12.78 0.47
CA LEU A 46 -2.27 -11.40 0.10
C LEU A 46 -2.29 -10.49 1.33
N SER A 47 -1.58 -9.39 1.24
CA SER A 47 -1.66 -8.27 2.17
C SER A 47 -2.14 -6.99 1.45
N VAL A 48 -3.14 -6.33 2.01
CA VAL A 48 -3.80 -5.16 1.41
C VAL A 48 -3.68 -3.94 2.30
N ILE A 49 -3.16 -2.84 1.76
CA ILE A 49 -3.13 -1.53 2.43
C ILE A 49 -4.24 -0.65 1.84
N ALA A 50 -5.18 -0.26 2.67
CA ALA A 50 -6.31 0.59 2.28
C ALA A 50 -6.30 1.96 2.94
N GLY A 51 -6.97 2.89 2.31
CA GLY A 51 -7.17 4.26 2.78
C GLY A 51 -7.64 5.17 1.65
N PRO A 52 -8.09 6.39 1.94
CA PRO A 52 -8.46 7.36 0.91
C PRO A 52 -7.25 7.81 0.08
N THR A 53 -7.52 8.56 -0.97
CA THR A 53 -6.48 9.25 -1.73
C THR A 53 -5.67 10.15 -0.81
N GLY A 54 -4.34 10.16 -0.98
CA GLY A 54 -3.43 10.96 -0.16
C GLY A 54 -3.22 10.44 1.26
N SER A 55 -3.62 9.20 1.60
CA SER A 55 -3.35 8.61 2.92
C SER A 55 -1.96 7.95 3.06
N GLY A 56 -1.09 8.07 2.07
CA GLY A 56 0.29 7.56 2.11
C GLY A 56 0.42 6.05 1.82
N LYS A 57 -0.59 5.41 1.21
CA LYS A 57 -0.55 3.97 0.89
C LYS A 57 0.65 3.57 0.05
N SER A 58 0.88 4.28 -1.06
CA SER A 58 2.00 4.00 -1.99
C SER A 58 3.34 4.15 -1.29
N THR A 59 3.51 5.21 -0.49
CA THR A 59 4.74 5.44 0.28
C THR A 59 4.98 4.33 1.30
N THR A 60 3.95 3.93 2.05
CA THR A 60 4.06 2.84 3.03
C THR A 60 4.36 1.52 2.35
N LEU A 61 3.67 1.22 1.24
CA LEU A 61 3.90 0.00 0.47
C LEU A 61 5.33 -0.06 -0.08
N GLN A 62 5.80 1.03 -0.69
CA GLN A 62 7.18 1.14 -1.18
C GLN A 62 8.21 0.91 -0.07
N ARG A 63 8.08 1.60 1.08
CA ARG A 63 8.99 1.43 2.22
C ARG A 63 8.98 0.02 2.76
N ASN A 64 7.79 -0.57 2.83
CA ASN A 64 7.63 -1.96 3.25
C ASN A 64 8.33 -2.95 2.29
N MET A 65 8.30 -2.68 0.98
CA MET A 65 9.01 -3.51 -0.02
C MET A 65 10.53 -3.33 0.07
N ILE A 66 11.02 -2.12 0.28
CA ILE A 66 12.46 -1.87 0.52
C ILE A 66 12.92 -2.64 1.77
N LYS A 67 12.14 -2.55 2.86
CA LYS A 67 12.44 -3.26 4.10
C LYS A 67 12.44 -4.78 3.89
N LEU A 68 11.49 -5.31 3.15
CA LEU A 68 11.42 -6.73 2.79
C LEU A 68 12.69 -7.17 2.03
N LEU A 69 13.12 -6.41 1.01
CA LEU A 69 14.34 -6.72 0.28
C LEU A 69 15.57 -6.72 1.18
N GLN A 70 15.69 -5.74 2.09
CA GLN A 70 16.77 -5.68 3.07
C GLN A 70 16.77 -6.89 4.01
N GLU A 71 15.59 -7.27 4.55
CA GLU A 71 15.42 -8.42 5.43
C GLU A 71 15.74 -9.77 4.74
N LYS A 72 15.58 -9.82 3.42
CA LYS A 72 15.92 -10.98 2.58
C LYS A 72 17.29 -10.88 1.91
N ASN A 73 18.15 -9.94 2.32
CA ASN A 73 19.47 -9.70 1.74
C ASN A 73 19.45 -9.51 0.21
N TYR A 74 18.34 -9.01 -0.34
CA TYR A 74 18.11 -8.87 -1.80
C TYR A 74 18.16 -10.21 -2.58
N GLU A 75 17.93 -11.33 -1.91
CA GLU A 75 17.97 -12.68 -2.52
C GLU A 75 16.61 -13.15 -3.05
N ILE A 76 15.63 -12.25 -3.10
CA ILE A 76 14.29 -12.53 -3.64
C ILE A 76 14.03 -11.76 -4.93
N ASN A 77 13.19 -12.36 -5.80
CA ASN A 77 12.69 -11.73 -7.00
C ASN A 77 11.41 -10.93 -6.67
N LEU A 78 11.55 -9.65 -6.33
CA LEU A 78 10.43 -8.73 -6.15
C LEU A 78 10.08 -8.07 -7.48
N ILE A 79 8.85 -8.31 -7.95
CA ILE A 79 8.31 -7.67 -9.15
C ILE A 79 7.19 -6.73 -8.77
N THR A 80 7.21 -5.50 -9.31
CA THR A 80 6.12 -4.53 -9.10
C THR A 80 5.40 -4.25 -10.41
N VAL A 81 4.09 -4.02 -10.35
CA VAL A 81 3.28 -3.51 -11.46
C VAL A 81 2.59 -2.24 -11.00
N GLU A 82 2.93 -1.11 -11.61
CA GLU A 82 2.55 0.22 -11.13
C GLU A 82 2.13 1.14 -12.28
N ASP A 83 1.27 2.12 -12.00
CA ASP A 83 0.65 3.01 -12.99
C ASP A 83 0.77 4.52 -12.64
N PRO A 84 1.88 5.15 -12.99
CA PRO A 84 3.25 4.62 -13.06
C PRO A 84 3.89 4.46 -11.67
N PRO A 85 5.12 3.93 -11.57
CA PRO A 85 5.89 3.96 -10.32
C PRO A 85 6.09 5.38 -9.81
N GLU A 86 5.73 5.64 -8.55
CA GLU A 86 5.94 6.96 -7.94
C GLU A 86 7.39 7.12 -7.43
N TYR A 87 8.00 6.04 -6.98
CA TYR A 87 9.34 6.03 -6.40
C TYR A 87 10.13 4.78 -6.82
N PRO A 88 11.46 4.88 -6.94
CA PRO A 88 12.28 3.70 -7.18
C PRO A 88 12.32 2.78 -5.95
N ILE A 89 12.34 1.48 -6.20
CA ILE A 89 12.57 0.44 -5.19
C ILE A 89 13.86 -0.30 -5.58
N PRO A 90 15.02 0.09 -5.00
CA PRO A 90 16.29 -0.57 -5.31
C PRO A 90 16.22 -2.07 -5.06
N GLY A 91 16.58 -2.86 -6.07
CA GLY A 91 16.52 -4.33 -6.02
C GLY A 91 15.21 -4.93 -6.55
N ALA A 92 14.17 -4.14 -6.78
CA ALA A 92 12.93 -4.63 -7.41
C ALA A 92 12.95 -4.47 -8.93
N ARG A 93 12.22 -5.34 -9.61
CA ARG A 93 11.89 -5.20 -11.05
C ARG A 93 10.57 -4.45 -11.17
N GLN A 94 10.64 -3.15 -11.38
CA GLN A 94 9.44 -2.32 -11.52
C GLN A 94 8.96 -2.32 -12.96
N MET A 95 7.71 -2.74 -13.17
CA MET A 95 7.04 -2.78 -14.47
C MET A 95 6.04 -1.62 -14.55
N PRO A 96 6.40 -0.52 -15.23
CA PRO A 96 5.50 0.61 -15.40
C PRO A 96 4.41 0.30 -16.42
N VAL A 97 3.18 0.69 -16.12
CA VAL A 97 2.11 0.78 -17.10
C VAL A 97 2.08 2.21 -17.63
N THR A 98 2.47 2.37 -18.89
CA THR A 98 2.59 3.68 -19.55
C THR A 98 2.00 3.60 -20.97
N ASN A 99 1.80 4.76 -21.61
CA ASN A 99 1.37 4.87 -23.02
C ASN A 99 -0.05 4.35 -23.31
N ALA A 100 -0.96 4.37 -22.34
CA ALA A 100 -2.39 4.17 -22.58
C ALA A 100 -3.07 5.51 -22.85
N ASN A 101 -3.94 5.56 -23.86
CA ASN A 101 -4.67 6.77 -24.24
C ASN A 101 -6.07 6.82 -23.58
N THR A 102 -6.58 5.66 -23.17
CA THR A 102 -7.88 5.54 -22.48
C THR A 102 -7.74 4.75 -21.17
N GLU A 103 -8.71 4.88 -20.27
CA GLU A 103 -8.74 4.12 -19.02
C GLU A 103 -8.92 2.60 -19.28
N GLU A 104 -9.62 2.24 -20.36
CA GLU A 104 -9.80 0.84 -20.76
C GLU A 104 -8.47 0.24 -21.23
N GLU A 105 -7.74 0.94 -22.11
CA GLU A 105 -6.40 0.51 -22.56
C GLU A 105 -5.45 0.36 -21.38
N LYS A 106 -5.53 1.28 -20.43
CA LYS A 106 -4.73 1.28 -19.22
C LYS A 106 -5.01 0.06 -18.34
N ALA A 107 -6.28 -0.26 -18.13
CA ALA A 107 -6.71 -1.44 -17.38
C ALA A 107 -6.25 -2.74 -18.08
N GLU A 108 -6.32 -2.79 -19.41
CA GLU A 108 -5.86 -3.93 -20.19
C GLU A 108 -4.33 -4.11 -20.09
N MET A 109 -3.57 -3.01 -20.26
CA MET A 109 -2.11 -3.03 -20.13
C MET A 109 -1.66 -3.44 -18.73
N PHE A 110 -2.36 -2.94 -17.70
CA PHE A 110 -2.09 -3.32 -16.31
C PHE A 110 -2.31 -4.81 -16.10
N THR A 111 -3.41 -5.35 -16.62
CA THR A 111 -3.73 -6.79 -16.57
C THR A 111 -2.70 -7.64 -17.31
N LYS A 112 -2.23 -7.20 -18.49
CA LYS A 112 -1.16 -7.86 -19.25
C LYS A 112 0.17 -7.85 -18.50
N ALA A 113 0.56 -6.70 -17.93
CA ALA A 113 1.77 -6.57 -17.12
C ALA A 113 1.73 -7.49 -15.88
N LEU A 114 0.61 -7.52 -15.17
CA LEU A 114 0.43 -8.40 -14.01
C LEU A 114 0.48 -9.89 -14.40
N SER A 115 -0.12 -10.26 -15.55
CA SER A 115 -0.03 -11.62 -16.09
C SER A 115 1.39 -11.99 -16.51
N ALA A 116 2.18 -11.04 -17.00
CA ALA A 116 3.60 -11.25 -17.32
C ALA A 116 4.44 -11.40 -16.05
N ALA A 117 4.17 -10.58 -15.02
CA ALA A 117 4.82 -10.66 -13.73
C ALA A 117 4.63 -12.05 -13.09
N LEU A 118 3.41 -12.59 -13.10
CA LEU A 118 3.11 -13.95 -12.61
C LEU A 118 3.89 -15.06 -13.31
N ARG A 119 4.32 -14.84 -14.57
CA ARG A 119 5.12 -15.82 -15.34
C ARG A 119 6.62 -15.60 -15.24
N SER A 120 7.05 -14.60 -14.48
CA SER A 120 8.46 -14.23 -14.33
C SER A 120 9.08 -14.76 -13.04
N ASP A 121 8.49 -15.82 -12.48
CA ASP A 121 8.94 -16.49 -11.25
C ASP A 121 9.19 -15.49 -10.09
N PRO A 122 8.19 -14.72 -9.68
CA PRO A 122 8.34 -13.79 -8.58
C PRO A 122 8.26 -14.51 -7.23
N ASP A 123 9.13 -14.20 -6.29
CA ASP A 123 8.91 -14.57 -4.89
C ASP A 123 7.83 -13.68 -4.26
N VAL A 124 7.89 -12.40 -4.60
CA VAL A 124 6.93 -11.41 -4.10
C VAL A 124 6.48 -10.47 -5.22
N MET A 125 5.21 -10.18 -5.25
CA MET A 125 4.60 -9.24 -6.18
C MET A 125 4.04 -8.02 -5.43
N MET A 126 4.32 -6.84 -5.93
CA MET A 126 3.67 -5.61 -5.52
C MET A 126 2.77 -5.12 -6.64
N VAL A 127 1.48 -5.07 -6.38
CA VAL A 127 0.46 -4.50 -7.28
C VAL A 127 0.12 -3.10 -6.78
N GLY A 128 0.47 -2.07 -7.53
CA GLY A 128 0.36 -0.69 -7.09
C GLY A 128 -1.04 -0.34 -6.59
N GLU A 129 -2.07 -0.74 -7.32
CA GLU A 129 -3.46 -0.58 -6.90
C GLU A 129 -4.39 -1.61 -7.56
N THR A 130 -5.32 -2.15 -6.76
CA THR A 130 -6.39 -3.03 -7.24
C THR A 130 -7.68 -2.22 -7.41
N ARG A 131 -8.04 -1.91 -8.68
CA ARG A 131 -9.21 -1.07 -9.00
C ARG A 131 -10.37 -1.84 -9.62
N ALA A 132 -10.09 -2.91 -10.35
CA ALA A 132 -11.05 -3.67 -11.14
C ALA A 132 -11.00 -5.16 -10.84
N LEU A 133 -12.08 -5.88 -11.19
CA LEU A 133 -12.18 -7.33 -10.99
C LEU A 133 -10.99 -8.08 -11.61
N ALA A 134 -10.65 -7.81 -12.85
CA ALA A 134 -9.55 -8.52 -13.54
C ALA A 134 -8.20 -8.39 -12.80
N THR A 135 -7.90 -7.21 -12.27
CA THR A 135 -6.71 -7.00 -11.43
C THR A 135 -6.81 -7.75 -10.11
N ALA A 136 -7.99 -7.71 -9.46
CA ALA A 136 -8.24 -8.42 -8.21
C ALA A 136 -8.07 -9.93 -8.39
N GLU A 137 -8.64 -10.51 -9.43
CA GLU A 137 -8.51 -11.95 -9.76
C GLU A 137 -7.06 -12.37 -9.95
N LEU A 138 -6.26 -11.60 -10.69
CA LEU A 138 -4.83 -11.89 -10.90
C LEU A 138 -4.04 -11.72 -9.60
N THR A 139 -4.37 -10.74 -8.77
CA THR A 139 -3.77 -10.54 -7.44
C THR A 139 -4.01 -11.76 -6.55
N PHE A 140 -5.26 -12.24 -6.50
CA PHE A 140 -5.61 -13.46 -5.77
C PHE A 140 -4.98 -14.72 -6.38
N LYS A 141 -4.91 -14.80 -7.71
CA LYS A 141 -4.24 -15.91 -8.40
C LYS A 141 -2.76 -15.98 -8.04
N GLY A 142 -2.08 -14.84 -7.93
CA GLY A 142 -0.70 -14.78 -7.45
C GLY A 142 -0.55 -15.38 -6.05
N ALA A 143 -1.40 -14.94 -5.13
CA ALA A 143 -1.40 -15.46 -3.76
C ALA A 143 -1.72 -16.97 -3.69
N LEU A 144 -2.70 -17.44 -4.47
CA LEU A 144 -3.05 -18.88 -4.59
C LEU A 144 -1.92 -19.72 -5.20
N SER A 145 -1.09 -19.12 -6.07
CA SER A 145 0.04 -19.80 -6.69
C SER A 145 1.28 -19.86 -5.80
N GLY A 146 1.17 -19.45 -4.53
CA GLY A 146 2.26 -19.54 -3.56
C GLY A 146 3.19 -18.32 -3.51
N HIS A 147 2.78 -17.18 -4.07
CA HIS A 147 3.56 -15.95 -4.01
C HIS A 147 3.08 -15.04 -2.88
N GLY A 148 3.99 -14.24 -2.31
CA GLY A 148 3.65 -13.12 -1.45
C GLY A 148 3.11 -11.96 -2.31
N VAL A 149 1.89 -11.50 -2.07
CA VAL A 149 1.30 -10.41 -2.86
C VAL A 149 0.91 -9.25 -1.97
N TRP A 150 1.35 -8.07 -2.36
CA TRP A 150 1.03 -6.83 -1.68
C TRP A 150 0.32 -5.87 -2.63
N THR A 151 -0.76 -5.25 -2.17
CA THR A 151 -1.49 -4.29 -3.00
C THR A 151 -2.07 -3.15 -2.19
N THR A 152 -2.50 -2.09 -2.89
CA THR A 152 -3.32 -1.04 -2.28
C THR A 152 -4.76 -1.08 -2.79
N LEU A 153 -5.67 -0.58 -1.97
CA LEU A 153 -7.09 -0.49 -2.28
C LEU A 153 -7.69 0.80 -1.72
N HIS A 154 -8.68 1.37 -2.39
CA HIS A 154 -9.49 2.43 -1.81
C HIS A 154 -10.61 1.85 -0.96
N ALA A 155 -10.41 1.84 0.36
CA ALA A 155 -11.43 1.49 1.35
C ALA A 155 -11.22 2.31 2.63
N ASN A 156 -12.31 2.51 3.38
CA ASN A 156 -12.30 3.41 4.54
C ASN A 156 -11.88 2.75 5.86
N SER A 157 -11.81 1.42 5.90
CA SER A 157 -11.40 0.65 7.08
C SER A 157 -10.91 -0.73 6.64
N ALA A 158 -10.22 -1.46 7.53
CA ALA A 158 -9.78 -2.82 7.23
C ALA A 158 -10.95 -3.77 6.92
N PRO A 159 -12.07 -3.80 7.67
CA PRO A 159 -13.25 -4.60 7.29
C PRO A 159 -13.85 -4.19 5.93
N ALA A 160 -13.82 -2.89 5.58
CA ALA A 160 -14.33 -2.41 4.30
C ALA A 160 -13.51 -2.93 3.09
N ILE A 161 -12.27 -3.38 3.29
CA ILE A 161 -11.48 -4.06 2.24
C ILE A 161 -12.22 -5.31 1.77
N ILE A 162 -12.71 -6.13 2.70
CA ILE A 162 -13.45 -7.36 2.39
C ILE A 162 -14.71 -7.05 1.59
N THR A 163 -15.49 -6.07 2.06
CA THR A 163 -16.71 -5.64 1.35
C THR A 163 -16.36 -5.17 -0.07
N ARG A 164 -15.32 -4.35 -0.22
CA ARG A 164 -14.91 -3.82 -1.52
C ARG A 164 -14.47 -4.93 -2.49
N LEU A 165 -13.67 -5.88 -2.04
CA LEU A 165 -13.21 -7.02 -2.85
C LEU A 165 -14.39 -7.92 -3.25
N ARG A 166 -15.34 -8.18 -2.33
CA ARG A 166 -16.58 -8.90 -2.63
C ARG A 166 -17.41 -8.16 -3.69
N ASP A 167 -17.57 -6.85 -3.54
CA ASP A 167 -18.33 -6.02 -4.49
C ASP A 167 -17.66 -5.95 -5.88
N MET A 168 -16.35 -6.14 -5.95
CA MET A 168 -15.62 -6.34 -7.20
C MET A 168 -15.88 -7.71 -7.83
N GLY A 169 -16.40 -8.69 -7.10
CA GLY A 169 -16.71 -10.04 -7.60
C GLY A 169 -15.82 -11.15 -7.05
N ILE A 170 -14.90 -10.86 -6.12
CA ILE A 170 -14.10 -11.90 -5.48
C ILE A 170 -14.99 -12.78 -4.60
N GLN A 171 -14.81 -14.07 -4.73
CA GLN A 171 -15.65 -15.05 -4.07
C GLN A 171 -15.46 -15.05 -2.55
N PRO A 172 -16.54 -15.13 -1.76
CA PRO A 172 -16.48 -15.06 -0.30
C PRO A 172 -15.56 -16.09 0.35
N TYR A 173 -15.48 -17.31 -0.19
CA TYR A 173 -14.59 -18.33 0.35
C TYR A 173 -13.11 -17.96 0.24
N MET A 174 -12.71 -17.25 -0.80
CA MET A 174 -11.35 -16.75 -0.96
C MET A 174 -11.03 -15.64 0.03
N LEU A 175 -12.00 -14.79 0.33
CA LEU A 175 -11.88 -13.69 1.30
C LEU A 175 -11.83 -14.18 2.74
N ALA A 176 -12.44 -15.34 3.01
CA ALA A 176 -12.48 -15.96 4.34
C ALA A 176 -11.29 -16.90 4.60
N ASP A 177 -10.47 -17.18 3.59
CA ASP A 177 -9.35 -18.09 3.72
C ASP A 177 -8.15 -17.39 4.41
N PRO A 178 -7.77 -17.80 5.64
CA PRO A 178 -6.66 -17.21 6.37
C PRO A 178 -5.29 -17.57 5.76
N GLU A 179 -5.24 -18.63 4.95
CA GLU A 179 -4.01 -18.97 4.22
C GLU A 179 -3.81 -18.04 3.01
N LEU A 180 -4.90 -17.47 2.50
CA LEU A 180 -4.86 -16.59 1.34
C LEU A 180 -4.80 -15.11 1.74
N VAL A 181 -5.64 -14.64 2.67
CA VAL A 181 -5.67 -13.24 3.13
C VAL A 181 -4.90 -13.12 4.43
N LYS A 182 -3.67 -12.62 4.35
CA LYS A 182 -2.74 -12.51 5.49
C LYS A 182 -2.83 -11.18 6.23
N GLY A 183 -3.08 -10.08 5.50
CA GLY A 183 -3.09 -8.76 6.11
C GLY A 183 -4.12 -7.80 5.53
N LEU A 184 -4.89 -7.15 6.40
CA LEU A 184 -5.80 -6.08 6.06
C LEU A 184 -5.44 -4.84 6.87
N ILE A 185 -4.86 -3.86 6.20
CA ILE A 185 -4.31 -2.66 6.83
C ILE A 185 -5.13 -1.46 6.37
N SER A 186 -5.54 -0.61 7.31
CA SER A 186 -6.19 0.66 7.00
C SER A 186 -5.34 1.81 7.50
N GLN A 187 -5.06 2.78 6.63
CA GLN A 187 -4.14 3.87 6.89
C GLN A 187 -4.79 5.24 6.71
N ARG A 188 -4.44 6.15 7.61
CA ARG A 188 -4.77 7.57 7.57
C ARG A 188 -3.53 8.39 7.91
N LEU A 189 -3.45 9.62 7.38
CA LEU A 189 -2.44 10.59 7.78
C LEU A 189 -3.02 11.58 8.79
N PHE A 190 -2.25 11.85 9.83
CA PHE A 190 -2.51 12.90 10.79
C PHE A 190 -1.38 13.93 10.74
N ARG A 191 -1.70 15.19 11.03
CA ARG A 191 -0.66 16.21 11.11
C ARG A 191 0.25 15.92 12.29
N LYS A 192 1.55 15.86 12.05
CA LYS A 192 2.56 15.76 13.10
C LYS A 192 2.60 17.05 13.89
N LEU A 193 2.54 16.95 15.20
CA LEU A 193 2.69 18.12 16.07
C LEU A 193 4.14 18.60 16.02
N CYS A 194 4.31 19.95 16.01
CA CYS A 194 5.64 20.55 16.05
C CYS A 194 6.42 20.09 17.30
N PRO A 195 7.62 19.54 17.16
CA PRO A 195 8.39 19.05 18.31
C PRO A 195 8.78 20.16 19.29
N HIS A 196 8.87 21.43 18.82
CA HIS A 196 9.30 22.56 19.62
C HIS A 196 8.15 23.22 20.39
N CYS A 197 6.91 23.24 19.85
CA CYS A 197 5.79 23.95 20.47
C CYS A 197 4.62 23.04 20.87
N ARG A 198 4.74 21.70 20.71
CA ARG A 198 3.71 20.76 21.20
C ARG A 198 3.65 20.80 22.72
N VAL A 199 2.43 20.82 23.24
CA VAL A 199 2.16 20.81 24.68
C VAL A 199 1.44 19.51 25.03
N SER A 200 1.79 18.90 26.17
CA SER A 200 1.11 17.71 26.65
C SER A 200 -0.36 17.99 26.98
N VAL A 201 -1.25 17.05 26.64
CA VAL A 201 -2.66 17.10 27.05
C VAL A 201 -2.78 17.24 28.58
N LYS A 202 -1.85 16.65 29.35
CA LYS A 202 -1.81 16.75 30.83
C LYS A 202 -1.63 18.18 31.32
N GLU A 203 -0.94 19.02 30.55
CA GLU A 203 -0.70 20.45 30.89
C GLU A 203 -1.89 21.33 30.51
N ARG A 204 -2.85 20.82 29.72
CA ARG A 204 -4.01 21.55 29.24
C ARG A 204 -5.35 20.95 29.64
N LEU A 205 -5.43 20.25 30.75
CA LEU A 205 -6.65 19.55 31.20
C LEU A 205 -7.87 20.49 31.35
N ASN A 206 -7.64 21.77 31.58
CA ASN A 206 -8.70 22.79 31.71
C ASN A 206 -9.13 23.40 30.36
N ASP A 207 -8.42 23.13 29.28
CA ASP A 207 -8.78 23.62 27.96
C ASP A 207 -10.14 23.01 27.52
N PRO A 208 -11.10 23.84 27.06
CA PRO A 208 -12.41 23.35 26.61
C PRO A 208 -12.34 22.27 25.52
N ALA A 209 -11.35 22.34 24.62
CA ALA A 209 -11.15 21.33 23.59
C ALA A 209 -10.73 19.99 24.18
N VAL A 210 -9.84 19.98 25.19
CA VAL A 210 -9.41 18.78 25.91
C VAL A 210 -10.56 18.17 26.70
N LYS A 211 -11.40 18.99 27.32
CA LYS A 211 -12.61 18.51 28.04
C LYS A 211 -13.60 17.83 27.09
N ARG A 212 -13.84 18.41 25.88
CA ARG A 212 -14.69 17.79 24.86
C ARG A 212 -14.11 16.45 24.37
N LEU A 213 -12.79 16.40 24.17
CA LEU A 213 -12.10 15.17 23.74
C LEU A 213 -12.23 14.04 24.78
N LYS A 214 -12.11 14.38 26.08
CA LYS A 214 -12.32 13.42 27.17
C LYS A 214 -13.74 12.86 27.17
N ILE A 215 -14.75 13.69 26.94
CA ILE A 215 -16.15 13.28 26.87
C ILE A 215 -16.38 12.37 25.64
N ALA A 216 -15.72 12.64 24.52
CA ALA A 216 -15.88 11.87 23.28
C ALA A 216 -15.16 10.51 23.29
N LEU A 217 -14.15 10.35 24.15
CA LEU A 217 -13.35 9.12 24.24
C LEU A 217 -13.78 8.20 25.40
N GLY A 218 -14.76 8.64 26.23
CA GLY A 218 -15.30 7.88 27.40
C GLY A 218 -14.34 7.97 28.56
#